data_b0c379ab8da25d9bfb5fd1b70a1f6fe2
#
_entry.id   b0c379ab8da25d9bfb5fd1b70a1f6fe2
#
_cell.length_a   1.000
_cell.length_b   1.000
_cell.length_c   1.000
_cell.angle_alpha   90.00
_cell.angle_beta   90.00
_cell.angle_gamma   90.00
#
_symmetry.space_group_name_H-M   'P 1'
#
loop_
_entity.id
_entity.type
_entity.pdbx_description
1 polymer ?
#
loop_
_entity_poly.entity_id
_entity_poly.type
_entity_poly.pdbx_seq_one_letter_code
_entity_poly.pdbx_strand_id
1 'polypeptide(L)'
;MYSATKKFPIAVAALTIGCATALQTSPGASTSAAITAQDLRTRLYIFADDSMMGRQFGTEGNIKGTQYIANELAKLGIQAGGTGGSYFQDVPAFRVSLAPGAGVFVDGAPLAQGTDFVTNFPGSGRAIPVDSVQIIYGGDLSDTATLIAPEQAEGRAVLFTIRTPLQRNPNSIFARYARARTIVTANDPRVMRPYSVTISSDTTPVRVNLTVSPAVGARLIGGDPASVQPGAAGHWLRFSSMSFTRAPAPARNVIGIIPGTDPAIRGEYVAIGAHNDHLGFRFAGPLDHDSLRTYNIIAKQIVEARTHATPGTPGGGLTPAERASIHVNVDSLRRLRPARRDSVYNGADDDGSGSVGTLEIAEAFAKSGVRPRRSLIFVWHTGEEAGLLGSRYFADNPTVPRDSIVAQLNMDMIGRGGAADIVGGNPTYLQLVGSRRLSTELGDLVEAVNRTEPTPLSFDYAFDANGHPERIYCRSDHYSYARYGIPITFFTTGLHMDYHQLTDEPQYIDYEHMRRVVQLVHDVALRVGNLDHRVVVDKPKPDPRGACVQ
;
A
#
# COMPACT_ATOMS: atom_id res chain seq x y z
N MET A 1 33.95 8.79 44.10
CA MET A 1 33.96 7.87 42.95
C MET A 1 33.30 8.58 41.79
N TYR A 2 34.09 9.11 40.89
CA TYR A 2 33.60 9.87 39.70
C TYR A 2 33.28 8.89 38.59
N SER A 3 32.03 8.87 38.14
CA SER A 3 31.61 8.15 36.94
C SER A 3 31.81 9.05 35.72
N ALA A 4 32.73 8.66 34.84
CA ALA A 4 33.02 9.36 33.60
C ALA A 4 32.04 8.89 32.50
N THR A 5 31.15 9.76 32.11
CA THR A 5 30.32 9.59 30.91
C THR A 5 31.18 9.76 29.65
N LYS A 6 31.43 8.68 28.94
CA LYS A 6 32.08 8.71 27.61
C LYS A 6 31.10 9.28 26.56
N LYS A 7 31.40 10.50 26.13
CA LYS A 7 30.79 11.06 24.90
C LYS A 7 31.52 10.45 23.71
N PHE A 8 30.79 9.68 22.89
CA PHE A 8 31.29 9.26 21.59
C PHE A 8 31.06 10.41 20.56
N PRO A 9 32.07 10.79 19.81
CA PRO A 9 31.86 11.73 18.69
C PRO A 9 31.23 10.97 17.53
N ILE A 10 30.07 11.45 17.06
CA ILE A 10 29.47 11.01 15.81
C ILE A 10 30.34 11.56 14.68
N ALA A 11 31.06 10.68 14.01
CA ALA A 11 31.80 11.02 12.81
C ALA A 11 30.77 11.28 11.69
N VAL A 12 30.71 12.54 11.23
CA VAL A 12 29.99 12.92 10.02
C VAL A 12 30.77 12.36 8.83
N ALA A 13 30.35 11.24 8.30
CA ALA A 13 30.85 10.75 7.02
C ALA A 13 30.33 11.71 5.93
N ALA A 14 31.26 12.43 5.29
CA ALA A 14 30.98 13.19 4.11
C ALA A 14 30.63 12.22 2.96
N LEU A 15 29.35 12.09 2.66
CA LEU A 15 28.90 11.41 1.43
C LEU A 15 29.37 12.27 0.26
N THR A 16 30.33 11.78 -0.50
CA THR A 16 30.61 12.27 -1.86
C THR A 16 29.42 11.92 -2.74
N ILE A 17 28.57 12.91 -2.96
CA ILE A 17 27.48 12.82 -3.95
C ILE A 17 28.15 12.93 -5.32
N GLY A 18 28.36 11.78 -5.96
CA GLY A 18 28.66 11.75 -7.39
C GLY A 18 27.51 12.45 -8.12
N CYS A 19 27.84 13.50 -8.90
CA CYS A 19 26.91 14.09 -9.85
C CYS A 19 26.51 13.01 -10.87
N ALA A 20 25.42 12.31 -10.60
CA ALA A 20 24.71 11.60 -11.64
C ALA A 20 24.05 12.67 -12.52
N THR A 21 24.63 12.90 -13.70
CA THR A 21 23.94 13.62 -14.77
C THR A 21 22.60 12.91 -14.98
N ALA A 22 21.51 13.62 -14.68
CA ALA A 22 20.17 13.15 -14.99
C ALA A 22 20.10 12.94 -16.51
N LEU A 23 20.23 11.69 -16.95
CA LEU A 23 19.84 11.29 -18.29
C LEU A 23 18.33 11.50 -18.36
N GLN A 24 17.91 12.62 -18.92
CA GLN A 24 16.53 12.83 -19.34
C GLN A 24 16.20 11.70 -20.33
N THR A 25 15.35 10.77 -19.89
CA THR A 25 14.80 9.75 -20.79
C THR A 25 13.91 10.47 -21.80
N SER A 26 14.32 10.52 -23.05
CA SER A 26 13.48 11.04 -24.13
C SER A 26 12.19 10.23 -24.20
N PRO A 27 11.00 10.88 -24.29
CA PRO A 27 9.76 10.16 -24.58
C PRO A 27 9.92 9.46 -25.94
N GLY A 28 9.99 8.12 -25.92
CA GLY A 28 10.14 7.33 -27.15
C GLY A 28 11.31 6.33 -27.17
N ALA A 29 12.04 6.15 -26.08
CA ALA A 29 13.03 5.04 -25.99
C ALA A 29 12.29 3.70 -26.16
N SER A 30 12.69 2.91 -27.17
CA SER A 30 12.15 1.57 -27.38
C SER A 30 12.77 0.60 -26.37
N THR A 31 11.93 -0.23 -25.76
CA THR A 31 12.35 -1.35 -24.91
C THR A 31 12.70 -2.58 -25.73
N SER A 32 13.41 -3.53 -25.13
CA SER A 32 13.94 -4.74 -25.80
C SER A 32 13.26 -6.02 -25.31
N ALA A 33 13.56 -7.15 -25.98
CA ALA A 33 13.08 -8.45 -25.52
C ALA A 33 13.82 -8.97 -24.28
N ALA A 34 14.96 -8.38 -23.94
CA ALA A 34 15.73 -8.76 -22.76
C ALA A 34 15.26 -7.92 -21.56
N ILE A 35 15.13 -8.55 -20.41
CA ILE A 35 14.83 -7.86 -19.15
C ILE A 35 16.07 -7.07 -18.74
N THR A 36 15.99 -5.73 -18.83
CA THR A 36 17.12 -4.84 -18.55
C THR A 36 16.78 -3.80 -17.48
N ALA A 37 17.79 -3.40 -16.71
CA ALA A 37 17.65 -2.30 -15.76
C ALA A 37 17.26 -0.98 -16.44
N GLN A 38 17.74 -0.76 -17.68
CA GLN A 38 17.43 0.44 -18.45
C GLN A 38 15.96 0.46 -18.90
N ASP A 39 15.40 -0.67 -19.34
CA ASP A 39 14.02 -0.74 -19.79
C ASP A 39 13.06 -0.58 -18.60
N LEU A 40 13.34 -1.24 -17.47
CA LEU A 40 12.63 -1.03 -16.21
C LEU A 40 12.65 0.44 -15.77
N ARG A 41 13.82 1.08 -15.82
CA ARG A 41 13.96 2.50 -15.52
C ARG A 41 13.11 3.37 -16.46
N THR A 42 13.19 3.13 -17.76
CA THR A 42 12.44 3.89 -18.76
C THR A 42 10.93 3.84 -18.51
N ARG A 43 10.40 2.64 -18.23
CA ARG A 43 8.99 2.43 -17.92
C ARG A 43 8.58 3.08 -16.60
N LEU A 44 9.42 2.94 -15.56
CA LEU A 44 9.07 3.42 -14.22
C LEU A 44 9.05 4.95 -14.15
N TYR A 45 9.99 5.63 -14.82
CA TYR A 45 9.97 7.09 -14.91
C TYR A 45 8.75 7.66 -15.66
N ILE A 46 8.05 6.84 -16.46
CA ILE A 46 6.76 7.21 -17.05
C ILE A 46 5.64 6.87 -16.08
N PHE A 47 5.62 5.66 -15.52
CA PHE A 47 4.51 5.15 -14.74
C PHE A 47 4.38 5.81 -13.36
N ALA A 48 5.51 6.23 -12.77
CA ALA A 48 5.58 6.93 -11.49
C ALA A 48 5.86 8.44 -11.63
N ASP A 49 5.58 9.02 -12.80
CA ASP A 49 5.68 10.46 -13.04
C ASP A 49 4.51 11.22 -12.40
N ASP A 50 4.71 12.47 -12.00
CA ASP A 50 3.67 13.34 -11.43
C ASP A 50 2.43 13.48 -12.32
N SER A 51 2.60 13.38 -13.64
CA SER A 51 1.49 13.41 -14.61
C SER A 51 0.52 12.24 -14.46
N MET A 52 0.95 11.15 -13.81
CA MET A 52 0.10 10.03 -13.42
C MET A 52 -0.69 10.30 -12.13
N MET A 53 -0.51 11.47 -11.51
CA MET A 53 -1.32 11.96 -10.39
C MET A 53 -1.35 10.99 -9.18
N GLY A 54 -0.27 10.23 -8.98
CA GLY A 54 -0.17 9.23 -7.91
C GLY A 54 -1.18 8.08 -8.01
N ARG A 55 -1.73 7.83 -9.17
CA ARG A 55 -2.54 6.66 -9.58
C ARG A 55 -3.64 6.21 -8.63
N GLN A 56 -4.21 7.12 -7.82
CA GLN A 56 -5.17 6.76 -6.79
C GLN A 56 -6.40 6.03 -7.34
N PHE A 57 -6.77 4.93 -6.70
CA PHE A 57 -8.00 4.18 -7.00
C PHE A 57 -9.24 5.08 -7.10
N GLY A 58 -10.03 4.89 -8.14
CA GLY A 58 -11.26 5.66 -8.37
C GLY A 58 -11.03 7.10 -8.86
N THR A 59 -9.85 7.40 -9.41
CA THR A 59 -9.51 8.72 -9.95
C THR A 59 -8.98 8.66 -11.38
N GLU A 60 -8.85 9.84 -12.01
CA GLU A 60 -8.24 9.99 -13.32
C GLU A 60 -6.79 9.48 -13.37
N GLY A 61 -6.01 9.67 -12.29
CA GLY A 61 -4.63 9.18 -12.21
C GLY A 61 -4.54 7.67 -12.40
N ASN A 62 -5.44 6.91 -11.76
CA ASN A 62 -5.50 5.45 -11.95
C ASN A 62 -5.90 5.08 -13.38
N ILE A 63 -6.82 5.82 -14.00
CA ILE A 63 -7.19 5.61 -15.41
C ILE A 63 -6.02 5.87 -16.35
N LYS A 64 -5.19 6.90 -16.10
CA LYS A 64 -3.96 7.16 -16.88
C LYS A 64 -2.97 6.01 -16.76
N GLY A 65 -2.70 5.52 -15.54
CA GLY A 65 -1.81 4.37 -15.30
C GLY A 65 -2.29 3.10 -16.00
N THR A 66 -3.57 2.75 -15.84
CA THR A 66 -4.16 1.58 -16.51
C THR A 66 -4.17 1.71 -18.03
N GLN A 67 -4.37 2.94 -18.56
CA GLN A 67 -4.32 3.17 -20.00
C GLN A 67 -2.90 3.04 -20.55
N TYR A 68 -1.89 3.50 -19.80
CA TYR A 68 -0.48 3.30 -20.14
C TYR A 68 -0.17 1.81 -20.30
N ILE A 69 -0.52 0.99 -19.30
CA ILE A 69 -0.30 -0.47 -19.34
C ILE A 69 -0.99 -1.10 -20.54
N ALA A 70 -2.28 -0.80 -20.77
CA ALA A 70 -3.02 -1.35 -21.90
C ALA A 70 -2.42 -0.95 -23.26
N ASN A 71 -1.93 0.28 -23.39
CA ASN A 71 -1.25 0.74 -24.61
C ASN A 71 0.06 -0.02 -24.86
N GLU A 72 0.84 -0.29 -23.81
CA GLU A 72 2.06 -1.10 -23.93
C GLU A 72 1.74 -2.54 -24.34
N LEU A 73 0.73 -3.18 -23.74
CA LEU A 73 0.29 -4.52 -24.14
C LEU A 73 -0.15 -4.56 -25.61
N ALA A 74 -0.89 -3.55 -26.06
CA ALA A 74 -1.32 -3.44 -27.47
C ALA A 74 -0.14 -3.29 -28.44
N LYS A 75 0.86 -2.45 -28.10
CA LYS A 75 2.10 -2.30 -28.90
C LYS A 75 2.88 -3.61 -29.00
N LEU A 76 2.85 -4.43 -27.95
CA LEU A 76 3.51 -5.74 -27.91
C LEU A 76 2.70 -6.83 -28.63
N GLY A 77 1.50 -6.55 -29.10
CA GLY A 77 0.61 -7.52 -29.73
C GLY A 77 0.09 -8.60 -28.76
N ILE A 78 0.11 -8.34 -27.46
CA ILE A 78 -0.39 -9.26 -26.44
C ILE A 78 -1.92 -9.28 -26.50
N GLN A 79 -2.52 -10.46 -26.41
CA GLN A 79 -3.96 -10.61 -26.50
C GLN A 79 -4.66 -9.92 -25.32
N ALA A 80 -5.73 -9.18 -25.60
CA ALA A 80 -6.60 -8.62 -24.57
C ALA A 80 -7.31 -9.73 -23.78
N GLY A 81 -7.17 -9.71 -22.46
CA GLY A 81 -7.71 -10.71 -21.54
C GLY A 81 -8.84 -10.22 -20.65
N GLY A 82 -9.27 -8.97 -20.81
CA GLY A 82 -10.34 -8.37 -20.03
C GLY A 82 -11.74 -8.67 -20.58
N THR A 83 -12.73 -7.94 -20.09
CA THR A 83 -14.13 -8.17 -20.44
C THR A 83 -14.45 -7.70 -21.86
N GLY A 84 -15.22 -8.48 -22.60
CA GLY A 84 -15.70 -8.11 -23.95
C GLY A 84 -14.59 -7.94 -24.99
N GLY A 85 -13.42 -8.60 -24.82
CA GLY A 85 -12.29 -8.51 -25.74
C GLY A 85 -11.45 -7.24 -25.58
N SER A 86 -11.64 -6.49 -24.50
CA SER A 86 -10.79 -5.35 -24.12
C SER A 86 -9.65 -5.80 -23.20
N TYR A 87 -8.68 -4.90 -22.94
CA TYR A 87 -7.68 -5.12 -21.87
C TYR A 87 -8.24 -4.89 -20.47
N PHE A 88 -9.46 -4.36 -20.34
CA PHE A 88 -10.00 -3.91 -19.07
C PHE A 88 -11.05 -4.86 -18.50
N GLN A 89 -11.03 -4.98 -17.20
CA GLN A 89 -12.14 -5.49 -16.40
C GLN A 89 -12.59 -4.36 -15.49
N ASP A 90 -13.76 -3.79 -15.76
CA ASP A 90 -14.31 -2.72 -14.93
C ASP A 90 -14.65 -3.26 -13.54
N VAL A 91 -14.23 -2.52 -12.51
CA VAL A 91 -14.51 -2.81 -11.10
C VAL A 91 -15.61 -1.85 -10.65
N PRO A 92 -16.75 -2.34 -10.11
CA PRO A 92 -17.90 -1.50 -9.78
C PRO A 92 -17.63 -0.63 -8.54
N ALA A 93 -16.85 0.44 -8.73
CA ALA A 93 -16.45 1.34 -7.67
C ALA A 93 -17.39 2.53 -7.54
N PHE A 94 -17.51 3.02 -6.30
CA PHE A 94 -18.32 4.19 -5.95
C PHE A 94 -17.54 5.12 -5.05
N ARG A 95 -17.56 6.40 -5.35
CA ARG A 95 -17.14 7.46 -4.46
C ARG A 95 -18.26 7.79 -3.48
N VAL A 96 -17.96 7.73 -2.18
CA VAL A 96 -18.87 8.10 -1.10
C VAL A 96 -18.38 9.42 -0.50
N SER A 97 -19.23 10.43 -0.51
CA SER A 97 -18.95 11.78 0.00
C SER A 97 -20.08 12.24 0.90
N LEU A 98 -19.80 13.20 1.77
CA LEU A 98 -20.84 13.86 2.56
C LEU A 98 -21.83 14.57 1.61
N ALA A 99 -23.13 14.38 1.83
CA ALA A 99 -24.15 14.97 0.97
C ALA A 99 -24.24 16.50 1.20
N PRO A 100 -24.63 17.27 0.18
CA PRO A 100 -24.93 18.69 0.36
C PRO A 100 -25.99 18.91 1.46
N GLY A 101 -25.75 19.87 2.35
CA GLY A 101 -26.63 20.17 3.48
C GLY A 101 -26.43 19.30 4.72
N ALA A 102 -25.66 18.22 4.64
CA ALA A 102 -25.18 17.51 5.83
C ALA A 102 -24.14 18.35 6.56
N GLY A 103 -24.23 18.41 7.89
CA GLY A 103 -23.33 19.26 8.66
C GLY A 103 -23.13 18.79 10.09
N VAL A 104 -22.06 19.29 10.70
CA VAL A 104 -21.70 19.07 12.09
C VAL A 104 -21.59 20.44 12.76
N PHE A 105 -22.15 20.55 13.98
CA PHE A 105 -22.22 21.81 14.72
C PHE A 105 -21.74 21.57 16.15
N VAL A 106 -21.05 22.57 16.71
CA VAL A 106 -20.69 22.65 18.12
C VAL A 106 -21.25 23.93 18.67
N ASP A 107 -22.06 23.88 19.73
CA ASP A 107 -22.72 25.02 20.34
C ASP A 107 -23.47 25.91 19.33
N GLY A 108 -24.11 25.28 18.36
CA GLY A 108 -24.85 25.95 17.29
C GLY A 108 -24.01 26.52 16.13
N ALA A 109 -22.67 26.57 16.26
CA ALA A 109 -21.80 27.03 15.19
C ALA A 109 -21.42 25.86 14.24
N PRO A 110 -21.54 26.03 12.90
CA PRO A 110 -21.18 25.01 11.95
C PRO A 110 -19.66 24.77 11.91
N LEU A 111 -19.27 23.53 11.66
CA LEU A 111 -17.89 23.14 11.38
C LEU A 111 -17.68 23.03 9.87
N ALA A 112 -16.50 23.43 9.39
CA ALA A 112 -16.11 23.32 7.99
C ALA A 112 -15.51 21.94 7.69
N GLN A 113 -16.09 21.22 6.72
CA GLN A 113 -15.55 19.94 6.25
C GLN A 113 -14.15 20.12 5.65
N GLY A 114 -13.24 19.23 5.95
CA GLY A 114 -11.85 19.23 5.46
C GLY A 114 -10.89 20.08 6.27
N THR A 115 -11.37 21.08 7.04
CA THR A 115 -10.55 21.91 7.93
C THR A 115 -10.85 21.69 9.40
N ASP A 116 -12.13 21.66 9.75
CA ASP A 116 -12.57 21.48 11.14
C ASP A 116 -12.88 20.00 11.42
N PHE A 117 -13.45 19.31 10.44
CA PHE A 117 -13.75 17.89 10.56
C PHE A 117 -13.71 17.14 9.24
N VAL A 118 -13.56 15.81 9.34
CA VAL A 118 -13.84 14.80 8.29
C VAL A 118 -14.58 13.65 8.95
N THR A 119 -15.48 13.00 8.20
CA THR A 119 -16.17 11.77 8.65
C THR A 119 -15.44 10.53 8.17
N ASN A 120 -15.67 9.36 8.82
CA ASN A 120 -15.58 8.12 8.07
C ASN A 120 -16.68 8.10 7.01
N PHE A 121 -16.41 7.48 5.86
CA PHE A 121 -17.37 7.39 4.77
C PHE A 121 -17.93 5.96 4.71
N PRO A 122 -19.18 5.73 5.16
CA PRO A 122 -19.78 4.41 5.08
C PRO A 122 -19.81 3.88 3.65
N GLY A 123 -19.29 2.69 3.40
CA GLY A 123 -19.35 2.05 2.08
C GLY A 123 -20.78 1.91 1.55
N SER A 124 -21.75 1.73 2.45
CA SER A 124 -23.18 1.71 2.15
C SER A 124 -23.76 3.06 1.72
N GLY A 125 -23.07 4.17 1.99
CA GLY A 125 -23.64 5.52 1.88
C GLY A 125 -24.71 5.84 2.92
N ARG A 126 -24.90 5.00 3.95
CA ARG A 126 -25.97 5.11 4.96
C ARG A 126 -25.39 5.22 6.36
N ALA A 127 -25.83 6.25 7.08
CA ALA A 127 -25.47 6.51 8.47
C ALA A 127 -26.57 6.06 9.43
N ILE A 128 -26.20 5.58 10.61
CA ILE A 128 -27.13 5.48 11.75
C ILE A 128 -27.46 6.91 12.17
N PRO A 129 -28.74 7.33 12.22
CA PRO A 129 -29.13 8.69 12.54
C PRO A 129 -28.66 9.11 13.94
N VAL A 130 -28.11 10.31 14.03
CA VAL A 130 -27.75 11.00 15.27
C VAL A 130 -28.10 12.47 15.09
N ASP A 131 -28.98 13.02 15.92
CA ASP A 131 -29.37 14.44 15.86
C ASP A 131 -28.46 15.31 16.74
N SER A 132 -28.36 14.94 18.02
CA SER A 132 -27.42 15.55 18.94
C SER A 132 -26.94 14.55 19.99
N VAL A 133 -25.72 14.76 20.48
CA VAL A 133 -25.12 13.87 21.46
C VAL A 133 -24.10 14.64 22.29
N GLN A 134 -24.08 14.39 23.61
CA GLN A 134 -23.11 15.00 24.50
C GLN A 134 -21.75 14.28 24.35
N ILE A 135 -20.68 15.06 24.31
CA ILE A 135 -19.31 14.55 24.34
C ILE A 135 -18.98 14.08 25.76
N ILE A 136 -18.20 12.99 25.83
CA ILE A 136 -17.40 12.61 26.99
C ILE A 136 -15.94 12.50 26.56
N TYR A 137 -15.01 13.03 27.36
CA TYR A 137 -13.58 12.88 27.04
C TYR A 137 -13.12 11.46 27.34
N GLY A 138 -12.68 10.76 26.32
CA GLY A 138 -12.30 9.35 26.38
C GLY A 138 -10.84 9.10 26.80
N GLY A 139 -10.01 10.14 26.80
CA GLY A 139 -8.57 10.02 27.08
C GLY A 139 -7.71 10.06 25.82
N ASP A 140 -6.44 9.71 25.97
CA ASP A 140 -5.44 9.76 24.91
C ASP A 140 -5.20 8.36 24.30
N LEU A 141 -5.41 8.20 23.00
CA LEU A 141 -5.17 6.93 22.30
C LEU A 141 -3.70 6.48 22.29
N SER A 142 -2.78 7.41 22.50
CA SER A 142 -1.36 7.10 22.61
C SER A 142 -0.96 6.58 24.01
N ASP A 143 -1.84 6.71 24.99
CA ASP A 143 -1.69 6.14 26.33
C ASP A 143 -2.98 5.42 26.76
N THR A 144 -3.05 4.14 26.47
CA THR A 144 -4.24 3.33 26.71
C THR A 144 -4.62 3.18 28.19
N ALA A 145 -3.72 3.51 29.13
CA ALA A 145 -4.01 3.49 30.56
C ALA A 145 -4.91 4.67 30.98
N THR A 146 -4.97 5.74 30.17
CA THR A 146 -5.81 6.91 30.44
C THR A 146 -7.23 6.77 29.92
N LEU A 147 -7.53 5.70 29.16
CA LEU A 147 -8.83 5.54 28.51
C LEU A 147 -9.94 5.20 29.52
N ILE A 148 -11.09 5.88 29.38
CA ILE A 148 -12.29 5.56 30.18
C ILE A 148 -12.80 4.14 29.94
N ALA A 149 -13.55 3.61 30.89
CA ALA A 149 -14.26 2.35 30.70
C ALA A 149 -15.31 2.50 29.57
N PRO A 150 -15.48 1.48 28.70
CA PRO A 150 -16.42 1.55 27.57
C PRO A 150 -17.86 1.89 27.96
N GLU A 151 -18.29 1.46 29.14
CA GLU A 151 -19.63 1.67 29.69
C GLU A 151 -19.93 3.16 29.91
N GLN A 152 -18.91 3.96 30.22
CA GLN A 152 -19.06 5.41 30.41
C GLN A 152 -19.38 6.14 29.08
N ALA A 153 -19.03 5.55 27.96
CA ALA A 153 -19.29 6.11 26.63
C ALA A 153 -20.64 5.69 26.03
N GLU A 154 -21.39 4.80 26.72
CA GLU A 154 -22.65 4.30 26.20
C GLU A 154 -23.67 5.43 25.97
N GLY A 155 -24.24 5.48 24.77
CA GLY A 155 -25.21 6.49 24.37
C GLY A 155 -24.63 7.90 24.14
N ARG A 156 -23.33 8.10 24.34
CA ARG A 156 -22.62 9.39 24.19
C ARG A 156 -21.72 9.40 22.95
N ALA A 157 -21.20 10.59 22.62
CA ALA A 157 -20.05 10.73 21.75
C ALA A 157 -18.77 10.66 22.61
N VAL A 158 -17.84 9.78 22.26
CA VAL A 158 -16.55 9.70 22.95
C VAL A 158 -15.46 10.40 22.15
N LEU A 159 -14.82 11.41 22.75
CA LEU A 159 -13.71 12.11 22.12
C LEU A 159 -12.38 11.56 22.63
N PHE A 160 -11.53 11.15 21.70
CA PHE A 160 -10.15 10.76 21.97
C PHE A 160 -9.17 11.77 21.40
N THR A 161 -8.05 11.97 22.09
CA THR A 161 -6.91 12.73 21.58
C THR A 161 -5.80 11.80 21.13
N ILE A 162 -4.86 12.33 20.34
CA ILE A 162 -3.63 11.66 19.92
C ILE A 162 -2.50 12.65 20.17
N ARG A 163 -1.82 12.53 21.28
CA ARG A 163 -0.71 13.44 21.65
C ARG A 163 0.61 13.02 21.02
N THR A 164 0.79 11.71 20.83
CA THR A 164 1.94 11.17 20.14
C THR A 164 1.47 10.21 19.04
N PRO A 165 2.23 10.06 17.94
CA PRO A 165 1.85 9.18 16.85
C PRO A 165 1.55 7.76 17.34
N LEU A 166 0.42 7.22 16.89
CA LEU A 166 -0.02 5.87 17.27
C LEU A 166 0.92 4.83 16.68
N GLN A 167 1.27 3.82 17.47
CA GLN A 167 2.07 2.70 17.04
C GLN A 167 1.25 1.55 16.44
N ARG A 168 -0.06 1.59 16.64
CA ARG A 168 -1.01 0.56 16.19
C ARG A 168 -2.28 1.23 15.67
N ASN A 169 -2.93 0.53 14.74
CA ASN A 169 -4.24 0.96 14.26
C ASN A 169 -5.24 1.01 15.44
N PRO A 170 -5.92 2.14 15.67
CA PRO A 170 -6.83 2.31 16.80
C PRO A 170 -8.15 1.54 16.67
N ASN A 171 -8.40 0.82 15.57
CA ASN A 171 -9.66 0.11 15.33
C ASN A 171 -9.98 -0.90 16.43
N SER A 172 -8.99 -1.58 17.00
CA SER A 172 -9.19 -2.49 18.13
C SER A 172 -9.65 -1.77 19.40
N ILE A 173 -9.19 -0.52 19.60
CA ILE A 173 -9.65 0.33 20.68
C ILE A 173 -11.09 0.78 20.40
N PHE A 174 -11.37 1.26 19.19
CA PHE A 174 -12.71 1.71 18.80
C PHE A 174 -13.77 0.60 18.89
N ALA A 175 -13.40 -0.65 18.66
CA ALA A 175 -14.29 -1.79 18.83
C ALA A 175 -14.78 -1.95 20.29
N ARG A 176 -13.97 -1.58 21.29
CA ARG A 176 -14.37 -1.58 22.70
C ARG A 176 -15.52 -0.61 22.98
N TYR A 177 -15.62 0.48 22.22
CA TYR A 177 -16.64 1.53 22.35
C TYR A 177 -17.80 1.35 21.36
N ALA A 178 -18.18 0.09 21.09
CA ALA A 178 -19.25 -0.23 20.14
C ALA A 178 -20.60 0.41 20.50
N ARG A 179 -20.87 0.65 21.78
CA ARG A 179 -22.12 1.26 22.28
C ARG A 179 -22.11 2.79 22.31
N ALA A 180 -20.99 3.43 22.00
CA ALA A 180 -20.96 4.87 21.80
C ALA A 180 -21.75 5.26 20.55
N ARG A 181 -22.45 6.40 20.60
CA ARG A 181 -23.23 6.92 19.45
C ARG A 181 -22.33 7.37 18.30
N THR A 182 -21.17 7.94 18.63
CA THR A 182 -20.12 8.30 17.68
C THR A 182 -18.76 8.32 18.38
N ILE A 183 -17.71 8.05 17.64
CA ILE A 183 -16.32 8.26 18.07
C ILE A 183 -15.81 9.52 17.40
N VAL A 184 -15.20 10.39 18.17
CA VAL A 184 -14.55 11.60 17.70
C VAL A 184 -13.06 11.50 18.04
N THR A 185 -12.21 11.73 17.05
CA THR A 185 -10.74 11.73 17.25
C THR A 185 -10.20 13.12 16.96
N ALA A 186 -9.54 13.73 17.92
CA ALA A 186 -8.88 15.03 17.72
C ALA A 186 -7.53 14.81 17.02
N ASN A 187 -7.49 15.13 15.73
CA ASN A 187 -6.31 15.07 14.86
C ASN A 187 -6.51 16.06 13.70
N ASP A 188 -5.46 16.30 12.89
CA ASP A 188 -5.58 17.19 11.74
C ASP A 188 -6.48 16.56 10.65
N PRO A 189 -7.69 17.08 10.38
CA PRO A 189 -8.57 16.49 9.36
C PRO A 189 -8.03 16.68 7.94
N ARG A 190 -7.09 17.62 7.71
CA ARG A 190 -6.49 17.87 6.39
C ARG A 190 -5.61 16.72 5.89
N VAL A 191 -5.17 15.82 6.79
CA VAL A 191 -4.43 14.62 6.39
C VAL A 191 -5.35 13.52 5.84
N MET A 192 -6.66 13.68 5.96
CA MET A 192 -7.66 12.71 5.51
C MET A 192 -8.36 13.17 4.23
N ARG A 193 -8.78 12.21 3.43
CA ARG A 193 -9.58 12.49 2.23
C ARG A 193 -11.00 12.88 2.62
N PRO A 194 -11.62 13.87 1.94
CA PRO A 194 -13.02 14.24 2.17
C PRO A 194 -14.02 13.29 1.48
N TYR A 195 -13.59 12.10 1.11
CA TYR A 195 -14.38 11.02 0.51
C TYR A 195 -13.69 9.66 0.70
N SER A 196 -14.42 8.59 0.48
CA SER A 196 -13.83 7.25 0.26
C SER A 196 -14.25 6.68 -1.10
N VAL A 197 -13.53 5.66 -1.57
CA VAL A 197 -13.92 4.86 -2.74
C VAL A 197 -14.08 3.41 -2.30
N THR A 198 -15.16 2.76 -2.73
CA THR A 198 -15.52 1.40 -2.32
C THR A 198 -16.19 0.65 -3.45
N ILE A 199 -16.12 -0.69 -3.42
CA ILE A 199 -16.92 -1.58 -4.27
C ILE A 199 -18.08 -2.24 -3.50
N SER A 200 -18.24 -1.92 -2.21
CA SER A 200 -19.26 -2.56 -1.37
C SER A 200 -20.66 -2.28 -1.89
N SER A 201 -21.45 -3.33 -2.01
CA SER A 201 -22.90 -3.28 -2.25
C SER A 201 -23.72 -3.33 -0.96
N ASP A 202 -23.06 -3.44 0.21
CA ASP A 202 -23.74 -3.46 1.52
C ASP A 202 -24.49 -2.14 1.73
N THR A 203 -25.75 -2.23 2.13
CA THR A 203 -26.62 -1.09 2.42
C THR A 203 -26.89 -0.90 3.91
N THR A 204 -26.21 -1.66 4.78
CA THR A 204 -26.36 -1.57 6.22
C THR A 204 -25.91 -0.21 6.75
N PRO A 205 -26.76 0.52 7.49
CA PRO A 205 -26.33 1.77 8.09
C PRO A 205 -25.21 1.54 9.11
N VAL A 206 -24.19 2.40 9.08
CA VAL A 206 -23.08 2.33 10.04
C VAL A 206 -22.96 3.60 10.87
N ARG A 207 -22.31 3.47 12.02
CA ARG A 207 -21.99 4.60 12.89
C ARG A 207 -21.07 5.58 12.16
N VAL A 208 -21.43 6.87 12.18
CA VAL A 208 -20.55 7.94 11.70
C VAL A 208 -19.55 8.27 12.80
N ASN A 209 -18.27 8.18 12.50
CA ASN A 209 -17.19 8.66 13.33
C ASN A 209 -16.62 9.94 12.73
N LEU A 210 -16.01 10.79 13.56
CA LEU A 210 -15.45 12.06 13.14
C LEU A 210 -13.94 12.10 13.46
N THR A 211 -13.17 12.69 12.58
CA THR A 211 -11.89 13.30 12.92
C THR A 211 -12.09 14.80 12.93
N VAL A 212 -11.75 15.46 14.03
CA VAL A 212 -11.89 16.91 14.20
C VAL A 212 -10.51 17.54 14.43
N SER A 213 -10.35 18.80 14.06
CA SER A 213 -9.10 19.52 14.34
C SER A 213 -8.82 19.55 15.86
N PRO A 214 -7.55 19.63 16.29
CA PRO A 214 -7.21 19.74 17.71
C PRO A 214 -7.92 20.91 18.40
N ALA A 215 -8.09 22.04 17.71
CA ALA A 215 -8.81 23.20 18.22
C ALA A 215 -10.30 22.91 18.45
N VAL A 216 -10.95 22.20 17.52
CA VAL A 216 -12.34 21.75 17.70
C VAL A 216 -12.42 20.71 18.81
N GLY A 217 -11.46 19.80 18.91
CA GLY A 217 -11.37 18.82 20.00
C GLY A 217 -11.30 19.49 21.39
N ALA A 218 -10.43 20.47 21.56
CA ALA A 218 -10.30 21.25 22.80
C ALA A 218 -11.61 22.00 23.13
N ARG A 219 -12.24 22.62 22.14
CA ARG A 219 -13.54 23.28 22.32
C ARG A 219 -14.61 22.28 22.75
N LEU A 220 -14.65 21.07 22.18
CA LEU A 220 -15.65 20.05 22.52
C LEU A 220 -15.54 19.55 23.96
N ILE A 221 -14.36 19.53 24.57
CA ILE A 221 -14.15 19.12 25.97
C ILE A 221 -14.03 20.30 26.93
N GLY A 222 -14.16 21.53 26.44
CA GLY A 222 -14.15 22.75 27.27
C GLY A 222 -12.77 23.20 27.76
N GLY A 223 -11.68 22.73 27.14
CA GLY A 223 -10.33 23.11 27.53
C GLY A 223 -9.21 22.31 26.84
N ASP A 224 -7.98 22.58 27.27
CA ASP A 224 -6.81 21.81 26.80
C ASP A 224 -6.93 20.34 27.23
N PRO A 225 -6.84 19.38 26.32
CA PRO A 225 -6.86 17.96 26.65
C PRO A 225 -5.83 17.54 27.70
N ALA A 226 -4.73 18.30 27.86
CA ALA A 226 -3.73 18.02 28.87
C ALA A 226 -4.22 18.31 30.30
N SER A 227 -5.22 19.18 30.46
CA SER A 227 -5.77 19.59 31.74
C SER A 227 -7.14 18.98 32.07
N VAL A 228 -7.86 18.47 31.05
CA VAL A 228 -9.18 17.87 31.23
C VAL A 228 -9.02 16.38 31.61
N GLN A 229 -9.73 15.96 32.65
CA GLN A 229 -9.69 14.56 33.10
C GLN A 229 -10.54 13.67 32.19
N PRO A 230 -10.05 12.46 31.81
CA PRO A 230 -10.88 11.46 31.15
C PRO A 230 -12.16 11.17 31.95
N GLY A 231 -13.29 11.07 31.25
CA GLY A 231 -14.60 10.94 31.87
C GLY A 231 -15.35 12.27 32.05
N ALA A 232 -14.68 13.41 31.87
CA ALA A 232 -15.35 14.71 31.94
C ALA A 232 -16.38 14.85 30.82
N ALA A 233 -17.57 15.37 31.16
CA ALA A 233 -18.60 15.74 30.20
C ALA A 233 -18.19 17.01 29.45
N GLY A 234 -18.31 16.98 28.14
CA GLY A 234 -18.06 18.11 27.26
C GLY A 234 -19.33 18.72 26.68
N HIS A 235 -19.14 19.50 25.63
CA HIS A 235 -20.21 20.19 24.91
C HIS A 235 -21.09 19.23 24.10
N TRP A 236 -22.15 19.78 23.51
CA TRP A 236 -23.04 19.05 22.64
C TRP A 236 -22.58 19.12 21.19
N LEU A 237 -22.47 17.96 20.57
CA LEU A 237 -22.24 17.80 19.14
C LEU A 237 -23.59 17.56 18.46
N ARG A 238 -23.96 18.43 17.52
CA ARG A 238 -25.19 18.32 16.75
C ARG A 238 -24.89 17.99 15.31
N PHE A 239 -25.71 17.13 14.74
CA PHE A 239 -25.66 16.74 13.34
C PHE A 239 -26.90 17.26 12.62
N SER A 240 -26.72 17.70 11.38
CA SER A 240 -27.81 18.07 10.48
C SER A 240 -27.80 17.10 9.31
N SER A 241 -28.87 16.31 9.20
CA SER A 241 -29.12 15.44 8.03
C SER A 241 -27.89 14.65 7.56
N MET A 242 -27.18 13.95 8.48
CA MET A 242 -25.98 13.17 8.12
C MET A 242 -26.34 12.11 7.10
N SER A 243 -26.14 12.45 5.86
CA SER A 243 -26.34 11.60 4.71
C SER A 243 -25.12 11.67 3.78
N PHE A 244 -24.98 10.68 2.94
CA PHE A 244 -23.87 10.54 2.02
C PHE A 244 -24.37 10.37 0.60
N THR A 245 -23.69 11.00 -0.33
CA THR A 245 -23.87 10.73 -1.75
C THR A 245 -22.99 9.56 -2.16
N ARG A 246 -23.47 8.79 -3.11
CA ARG A 246 -22.74 7.68 -3.70
C ARG A 246 -22.78 7.85 -5.22
N ALA A 247 -21.63 8.10 -5.84
CA ALA A 247 -21.48 8.31 -7.27
C ALA A 247 -20.53 7.27 -7.87
N PRO A 248 -20.75 6.80 -9.11
CA PRO A 248 -19.78 5.92 -9.78
C PRO A 248 -18.39 6.53 -9.79
N ALA A 249 -17.38 5.71 -9.58
CA ALA A 249 -15.97 6.08 -9.66
C ALA A 249 -15.27 5.18 -10.69
N PRO A 250 -14.37 5.73 -11.52
CA PRO A 250 -13.70 4.93 -12.54
C PRO A 250 -12.69 3.98 -11.87
N ALA A 251 -12.80 2.70 -12.14
CA ALA A 251 -11.85 1.69 -11.62
C ALA A 251 -11.83 0.47 -12.54
N ARG A 252 -10.65 -0.05 -12.84
CA ARG A 252 -10.50 -1.19 -13.74
C ARG A 252 -9.19 -1.94 -13.50
N ASN A 253 -9.23 -3.26 -13.55
CA ASN A 253 -8.05 -4.10 -13.70
C ASN A 253 -7.60 -4.06 -15.17
N VAL A 254 -6.31 -4.31 -15.42
CA VAL A 254 -5.79 -4.51 -16.78
C VAL A 254 -5.36 -5.96 -16.93
N ILE A 255 -5.72 -6.60 -18.05
CA ILE A 255 -5.47 -8.02 -18.25
C ILE A 255 -4.95 -8.28 -19.66
N GLY A 256 -3.79 -8.95 -19.74
CA GLY A 256 -3.20 -9.42 -20.98
C GLY A 256 -3.01 -10.94 -20.97
N ILE A 257 -3.08 -11.60 -22.12
CA ILE A 257 -2.89 -13.05 -22.25
C ILE A 257 -1.86 -13.34 -23.35
N ILE A 258 -0.90 -14.19 -23.03
CA ILE A 258 -0.04 -14.84 -24.03
C ILE A 258 -0.44 -16.31 -24.10
N PRO A 259 -1.00 -16.78 -25.22
CA PRO A 259 -1.42 -18.17 -25.37
C PRO A 259 -0.26 -19.14 -25.28
N GLY A 260 -0.47 -20.25 -24.57
CA GLY A 260 0.48 -21.35 -24.47
C GLY A 260 0.67 -22.10 -25.79
N THR A 261 1.76 -22.82 -25.87
CA THR A 261 2.14 -23.55 -27.10
C THR A 261 1.54 -24.94 -27.21
N ASP A 262 1.08 -25.55 -26.11
CA ASP A 262 0.53 -26.90 -26.08
C ASP A 262 -1.01 -26.89 -26.16
N PRO A 263 -1.61 -27.35 -27.25
CA PRO A 263 -3.08 -27.37 -27.40
C PRO A 263 -3.82 -28.11 -26.29
N ALA A 264 -3.18 -29.08 -25.61
CA ALA A 264 -3.82 -29.85 -24.55
C ALA A 264 -3.97 -29.10 -23.25
N ILE A 265 -3.04 -28.18 -22.93
CA ILE A 265 -2.98 -27.47 -21.65
C ILE A 265 -2.92 -25.95 -21.77
N ARG A 266 -2.98 -25.38 -22.97
CA ARG A 266 -3.04 -23.92 -23.17
C ARG A 266 -4.29 -23.26 -22.59
N GLY A 267 -5.29 -24.04 -22.17
CA GLY A 267 -6.45 -23.57 -21.41
C GLY A 267 -6.17 -23.39 -19.91
N GLU A 268 -4.97 -23.75 -19.46
CA GLU A 268 -4.48 -23.50 -18.10
C GLU A 268 -3.56 -22.28 -18.08
N TYR A 269 -3.54 -21.54 -16.98
CA TYR A 269 -2.87 -20.24 -16.88
C TYR A 269 -1.92 -20.16 -15.69
N VAL A 270 -0.72 -19.62 -15.92
CA VAL A 270 0.10 -19.05 -14.86
C VAL A 270 -0.21 -17.56 -14.79
N ALA A 271 -0.69 -17.09 -13.66
CA ALA A 271 -0.98 -15.68 -13.45
C ALA A 271 0.28 -14.95 -12.93
N ILE A 272 0.58 -13.79 -13.51
CA ILE A 272 1.64 -12.88 -13.07
C ILE A 272 0.95 -11.55 -12.77
N GLY A 273 1.15 -11.01 -11.58
CA GLY A 273 0.38 -9.83 -11.15
C GLY A 273 1.16 -8.84 -10.30
N ALA A 274 0.62 -7.63 -10.29
CA ALA A 274 1.05 -6.47 -9.53
C ALA A 274 -0.16 -5.57 -9.31
N HIS A 275 -0.08 -4.53 -8.46
CA HIS A 275 -1.13 -3.53 -8.46
C HIS A 275 -0.73 -2.26 -9.22
N ASN A 276 -1.75 -1.55 -9.73
CA ASN A 276 -1.53 -0.40 -10.60
C ASN A 276 -1.90 0.94 -9.95
N ASP A 277 -2.51 0.92 -8.78
CA ASP A 277 -2.90 2.12 -8.03
C ASP A 277 -1.87 2.48 -6.95
N HIS A 278 -1.99 3.69 -6.43
CA HIS A 278 -1.28 4.16 -5.24
C HIS A 278 -2.09 5.27 -4.54
N LEU A 279 -1.46 6.10 -3.71
CA LEU A 279 -2.17 6.96 -2.76
C LEU A 279 -2.68 8.30 -3.32
N GLY A 280 -2.24 8.73 -4.51
CA GLY A 280 -2.67 9.99 -5.11
C GLY A 280 -1.97 11.22 -4.54
N PHE A 281 -2.76 12.17 -4.04
CA PHE A 281 -2.25 13.44 -3.51
C PHE A 281 -2.32 13.52 -1.99
N ARG A 282 -1.36 14.25 -1.41
CA ARG A 282 -1.39 14.65 -0.01
C ARG A 282 -2.33 15.83 0.20
N PHE A 283 -3.44 15.63 0.90
CA PHE A 283 -4.47 16.65 1.13
C PHE A 283 -4.03 17.78 2.06
N ALA A 284 -3.14 17.53 3.01
CA ALA A 284 -2.59 18.55 3.92
C ALA A 284 -1.60 19.52 3.24
N GLY A 285 -1.51 19.50 1.91
CA GLY A 285 -0.60 20.35 1.12
C GLY A 285 0.82 19.78 0.99
N PRO A 286 1.68 20.45 0.23
CA PRO A 286 3.00 19.93 -0.12
C PRO A 286 3.96 19.95 1.06
N LEU A 287 4.86 18.96 1.11
CA LEU A 287 6.02 18.91 2.00
C LEU A 287 7.30 19.21 1.21
N ASP A 288 8.37 19.53 1.93
CA ASP A 288 9.70 19.59 1.34
C ASP A 288 10.29 18.19 1.24
N HIS A 289 10.38 17.68 0.03
CA HIS A 289 10.84 16.34 -0.26
C HIS A 289 12.21 16.00 0.33
N ASP A 290 13.19 16.94 0.21
CA ASP A 290 14.55 16.69 0.67
C ASP A 290 14.63 16.59 2.19
N SER A 291 13.85 17.41 2.89
CA SER A 291 13.73 17.33 4.35
C SER A 291 13.09 16.01 4.79
N LEU A 292 12.04 15.58 4.08
CA LEU A 292 11.37 14.30 4.36
C LEU A 292 12.32 13.12 4.10
N ARG A 293 13.02 13.12 2.96
CA ARG A 293 13.98 12.06 2.63
C ARG A 293 15.12 11.99 3.66
N THR A 294 15.65 13.13 4.07
CA THR A 294 16.69 13.18 5.11
C THR A 294 16.17 12.65 6.43
N TYR A 295 14.95 13.02 6.81
CA TYR A 295 14.28 12.48 8.01
C TYR A 295 14.18 10.95 7.94
N ASN A 296 13.75 10.39 6.82
CA ASN A 296 13.58 8.94 6.62
C ASN A 296 14.93 8.19 6.71
N ILE A 297 16.01 8.77 6.17
CA ILE A 297 17.36 8.20 6.29
C ILE A 297 17.82 8.15 7.75
N ILE A 298 17.65 9.25 8.50
CA ILE A 298 18.01 9.30 9.93
C ILE A 298 17.15 8.31 10.73
N ALA A 299 15.85 8.25 10.43
CA ALA A 299 14.93 7.32 11.06
C ALA A 299 15.38 5.85 10.89
N LYS A 300 15.78 5.47 9.66
CA LYS A 300 16.33 4.15 9.36
C LYS A 300 17.60 3.86 10.19
N GLN A 301 18.53 4.81 10.24
CA GLN A 301 19.77 4.65 11.02
C GLN A 301 19.51 4.45 12.52
N ILE A 302 18.54 5.18 13.10
CA ILE A 302 18.14 5.01 14.50
C ILE A 302 17.57 3.61 14.72
N VAL A 303 16.71 3.15 13.83
CA VAL A 303 16.13 1.81 13.92
C VAL A 303 17.21 0.74 13.82
N GLU A 304 18.13 0.84 12.87
CA GLU A 304 19.26 -0.08 12.73
C GLU A 304 20.14 -0.14 13.98
N ALA A 305 20.47 1.02 14.55
CA ALA A 305 21.30 1.10 15.73
C ALA A 305 20.64 0.50 16.99
N ARG A 306 19.32 0.52 17.06
CA ARG A 306 18.54 0.00 18.19
C ARG A 306 18.32 -1.49 18.13
N THR A 307 18.15 -2.04 16.94
CA THR A 307 17.53 -3.36 16.76
C THR A 307 18.40 -4.28 15.92
N HIS A 308 18.34 -5.56 16.27
CA HIS A 308 18.48 -6.64 15.31
C HIS A 308 17.12 -6.77 14.59
N ALA A 309 16.68 -5.70 13.92
CA ALA A 309 15.40 -5.66 13.26
C ALA A 309 15.29 -6.79 12.22
N THR A 310 14.11 -7.38 12.11
CA THR A 310 13.84 -8.32 11.02
C THR A 310 14.09 -7.60 9.70
N PRO A 311 14.92 -8.14 8.81
CA PRO A 311 15.20 -7.53 7.51
C PRO A 311 13.91 -7.20 6.76
N GLY A 312 13.89 -6.09 6.03
CA GLY A 312 12.74 -5.66 5.24
C GLY A 312 11.58 -5.07 6.04
N THR A 313 11.69 -4.91 7.36
CA THR A 313 10.70 -4.18 8.16
C THR A 313 11.23 -2.81 8.58
N PRO A 314 10.34 -1.83 8.85
CA PRO A 314 10.75 -0.55 9.44
C PRO A 314 11.23 -0.66 10.89
N GLY A 315 11.45 -1.86 11.40
CA GLY A 315 11.98 -2.10 12.75
C GLY A 315 11.06 -1.68 13.90
N GLY A 316 9.75 -1.81 13.73
CA GLY A 316 8.74 -1.50 14.74
C GLY A 316 8.49 -0.01 14.97
N GLY A 317 8.91 0.85 14.07
CA GLY A 317 8.73 2.30 14.12
C GLY A 317 9.61 3.01 15.17
N LEU A 318 9.67 4.33 15.09
CA LEU A 318 10.39 5.17 16.04
C LEU A 318 9.55 5.37 17.31
N THR A 319 10.18 5.33 18.46
CA THR A 319 9.57 5.81 19.71
C THR A 319 9.36 7.33 19.66
N PRO A 320 8.49 7.90 20.52
CA PRO A 320 8.31 9.36 20.59
C PRO A 320 9.63 10.11 20.86
N ALA A 321 10.49 9.58 21.73
CA ALA A 321 11.80 10.16 22.04
C ALA A 321 12.74 10.14 20.84
N GLU A 322 12.79 9.02 20.10
CA GLU A 322 13.59 8.89 18.88
C GLU A 322 13.10 9.86 17.80
N ARG A 323 11.78 10.01 17.59
CA ARG A 323 11.22 11.00 16.66
C ARG A 323 11.64 12.42 17.02
N ALA A 324 11.55 12.78 18.30
CA ALA A 324 11.94 14.10 18.80
C ALA A 324 13.45 14.37 18.67
N SER A 325 14.26 13.33 18.61
CA SER A 325 15.72 13.44 18.43
C SER A 325 16.15 13.67 16.99
N ILE A 326 15.25 13.46 16.02
CA ILE A 326 15.59 13.67 14.59
C ILE A 326 15.57 15.16 14.26
N HIS A 327 16.73 15.69 13.95
CA HIS A 327 16.90 17.08 13.51
C HIS A 327 17.45 17.11 12.08
N VAL A 328 16.59 17.57 11.15
CA VAL A 328 17.01 17.81 9.76
C VAL A 328 17.60 19.22 9.66
N ASN A 329 18.85 19.31 9.24
CA ASN A 329 19.50 20.61 9.00
C ASN A 329 19.02 21.20 7.66
N VAL A 330 17.89 21.89 7.71
CA VAL A 330 17.24 22.48 6.54
C VAL A 330 18.13 23.53 5.88
N ASP A 331 18.88 24.32 6.67
CA ASP A 331 19.79 25.34 6.13
C ASP A 331 20.90 24.72 5.27
N SER A 332 21.43 23.57 5.69
CA SER A 332 22.39 22.83 4.89
C SER A 332 21.81 22.34 3.58
N LEU A 333 20.57 21.84 3.60
CA LEU A 333 19.87 21.42 2.38
C LEU A 333 19.63 22.63 1.43
N ARG A 334 19.27 23.80 1.96
CA ARG A 334 19.00 25.01 1.17
C ARG A 334 20.28 25.60 0.53
N ARG A 335 21.46 25.35 1.10
CA ARG A 335 22.74 25.70 0.45
C ARG A 335 23.03 24.85 -0.79
N LEU A 336 22.50 23.62 -0.84
CA LEU A 336 22.70 22.71 -1.96
C LEU A 336 21.71 22.98 -3.10
N ARG A 337 20.44 23.20 -2.77
CA ARG A 337 19.37 23.47 -3.74
C ARG A 337 18.15 24.11 -3.07
N PRO A 338 17.28 24.79 -3.84
CA PRO A 338 15.98 25.27 -3.36
C PRO A 338 15.09 24.15 -2.81
N ALA A 339 14.07 24.51 -2.00
CA ALA A 339 13.09 23.56 -1.50
C ALA A 339 12.33 22.92 -2.66
N ARG A 340 12.25 21.59 -2.68
CA ARG A 340 11.40 20.83 -3.61
C ARG A 340 10.08 20.51 -2.92
N ARG A 341 9.06 21.32 -3.20
CA ARG A 341 7.72 21.13 -2.68
C ARG A 341 7.01 20.02 -3.44
N ASP A 342 6.56 18.99 -2.73
CA ASP A 342 5.92 17.82 -3.30
C ASP A 342 4.64 17.46 -2.56
N SER A 343 3.65 17.01 -3.30
CA SER A 343 2.35 16.54 -2.79
C SER A 343 1.83 15.28 -3.48
N VAL A 344 2.60 14.72 -4.43
CA VAL A 344 2.21 13.53 -5.19
C VAL A 344 2.86 12.30 -4.56
N TYR A 345 2.06 11.29 -4.25
CA TYR A 345 2.57 9.98 -3.89
C TYR A 345 2.83 9.21 -5.18
N ASN A 346 4.07 9.26 -5.69
CA ASN A 346 4.44 8.65 -6.97
C ASN A 346 4.38 7.12 -6.93
N GLY A 347 4.64 6.50 -5.77
CA GLY A 347 4.60 5.06 -5.61
C GLY A 347 5.50 4.34 -6.61
N ALA A 348 6.79 4.67 -6.59
CA ALA A 348 7.73 4.11 -7.55
C ALA A 348 8.07 2.66 -7.20
N ASP A 349 8.26 2.36 -5.91
CA ASP A 349 8.39 0.99 -5.46
C ASP A 349 7.02 0.35 -5.25
N ASP A 350 6.10 1.06 -4.58
CA ASP A 350 4.75 0.62 -4.22
C ASP A 350 3.67 1.19 -5.17
N ASP A 351 3.12 0.48 -6.16
CA ASP A 351 3.71 -0.70 -6.76
C ASP A 351 4.05 -0.42 -8.24
N GLY A 352 4.78 0.70 -8.44
CA GLY A 352 5.35 0.98 -9.76
C GLY A 352 6.35 -0.09 -10.19
N SER A 353 7.18 -0.58 -9.24
CA SER A 353 8.21 -1.58 -9.51
C SER A 353 7.62 -2.91 -9.96
N GLY A 354 6.63 -3.44 -9.25
CA GLY A 354 5.94 -4.67 -9.67
C GLY A 354 5.15 -4.48 -10.97
N SER A 355 4.46 -3.34 -11.12
CA SER A 355 3.68 -3.04 -12.32
C SER A 355 4.54 -2.98 -13.59
N VAL A 356 5.68 -2.27 -13.58
CA VAL A 356 6.55 -2.23 -14.77
C VAL A 356 7.37 -3.51 -14.92
N GLY A 357 7.69 -4.21 -13.81
CA GLY A 357 8.31 -5.55 -13.85
C GLY A 357 7.41 -6.56 -14.56
N THR A 358 6.10 -6.52 -14.28
CA THR A 358 5.10 -7.36 -14.97
C THR A 358 5.02 -7.03 -16.47
N LEU A 359 5.12 -5.75 -16.86
CA LEU A 359 5.20 -5.34 -18.28
C LEU A 359 6.46 -5.86 -18.96
N GLU A 360 7.60 -5.80 -18.27
CA GLU A 360 8.87 -6.26 -18.81
C GLU A 360 8.85 -7.78 -19.03
N ILE A 361 8.29 -8.56 -18.10
CA ILE A 361 8.08 -10.00 -18.27
C ILE A 361 7.16 -10.27 -19.49
N ALA A 362 6.09 -9.50 -19.62
CA ALA A 362 5.16 -9.64 -20.74
C ALA A 362 5.85 -9.36 -22.09
N GLU A 363 6.70 -8.32 -22.16
CA GLU A 363 7.51 -8.02 -23.35
C GLU A 363 8.51 -9.13 -23.66
N ALA A 364 9.22 -9.63 -22.65
CA ALA A 364 10.18 -10.72 -22.82
C ALA A 364 9.52 -11.96 -23.47
N PHE A 365 8.37 -12.39 -22.95
CA PHE A 365 7.62 -13.51 -23.55
C PHE A 365 7.05 -13.19 -24.95
N ALA A 366 6.61 -11.96 -25.18
CA ALA A 366 6.03 -11.58 -26.48
C ALA A 366 7.08 -11.53 -27.59
N LYS A 367 8.31 -11.06 -27.28
CA LYS A 367 9.35 -10.78 -28.27
C LYS A 367 10.43 -11.87 -28.41
N SER A 368 10.71 -12.66 -27.35
CA SER A 368 11.79 -13.66 -27.38
C SER A 368 11.48 -14.89 -28.25
N GLY A 369 10.22 -15.12 -28.58
CA GLY A 369 9.76 -16.36 -29.22
C GLY A 369 9.70 -17.57 -28.27
N VAL A 370 10.17 -17.45 -27.05
CA VAL A 370 10.09 -18.49 -26.01
C VAL A 370 8.75 -18.36 -25.26
N ARG A 371 7.91 -19.37 -25.39
CA ARG A 371 6.61 -19.40 -24.71
C ARG A 371 6.41 -20.74 -24.01
N PRO A 372 5.84 -20.74 -22.80
CA PRO A 372 5.55 -22.00 -22.10
C PRO A 372 4.41 -22.78 -22.77
N ARG A 373 4.23 -24.01 -22.33
CA ARG A 373 3.14 -24.90 -22.80
C ARG A 373 1.77 -24.37 -22.33
N ARG A 374 1.66 -23.89 -21.07
CA ARG A 374 0.47 -23.20 -20.53
C ARG A 374 0.44 -21.76 -20.97
N SER A 375 -0.75 -21.18 -20.99
CA SER A 375 -0.91 -19.75 -21.22
C SER A 375 -0.41 -18.93 -20.00
N LEU A 376 0.03 -17.70 -20.28
CA LEU A 376 0.31 -16.70 -19.24
C LEU A 376 -0.83 -15.69 -19.22
N ILE A 377 -1.29 -15.36 -18.04
CA ILE A 377 -2.22 -14.25 -17.83
C ILE A 377 -1.55 -13.20 -16.94
N PHE A 378 -1.46 -11.99 -17.44
CA PHE A 378 -0.90 -10.84 -16.73
C PHE A 378 -2.06 -10.00 -16.19
N VAL A 379 -2.03 -9.69 -14.90
CA VAL A 379 -3.12 -8.96 -14.25
C VAL A 379 -2.56 -7.83 -13.42
N TRP A 380 -2.90 -6.59 -13.78
CA TRP A 380 -2.64 -5.41 -12.96
C TRP A 380 -3.90 -5.06 -12.20
N HIS A 381 -3.88 -5.31 -10.91
CA HIS A 381 -5.04 -5.08 -10.04
C HIS A 381 -5.17 -3.60 -9.69
N THR A 382 -6.40 -3.13 -9.53
CA THR A 382 -6.68 -1.78 -9.03
C THR A 382 -7.20 -1.81 -7.61
N GLY A 383 -6.97 -0.76 -6.83
CA GLY A 383 -7.54 -0.63 -5.50
C GLY A 383 -6.94 -1.61 -4.47
N GLU A 384 -5.68 -1.98 -4.62
CA GLU A 384 -4.93 -2.70 -3.60
C GLU A 384 -4.86 -1.87 -2.32
N GLU A 385 -4.47 -0.60 -2.46
CA GLU A 385 -4.36 0.41 -1.40
C GLU A 385 -5.68 0.74 -0.69
N ALA A 386 -6.79 0.41 -1.32
CA ALA A 386 -8.13 0.54 -0.76
C ALA A 386 -8.65 -0.77 -0.12
N GLY A 387 -7.79 -1.78 0.01
CA GLY A 387 -8.07 -3.08 0.63
C GLY A 387 -8.30 -4.21 -0.37
N LEU A 388 -7.41 -4.39 -1.32
CA LEU A 388 -7.37 -5.50 -2.29
C LEU A 388 -8.62 -5.55 -3.19
N LEU A 389 -9.22 -4.39 -3.51
CA LEU A 389 -10.55 -4.36 -4.11
C LEU A 389 -10.58 -4.97 -5.51
N GLY A 390 -9.60 -4.65 -6.35
CA GLY A 390 -9.51 -5.14 -7.72
C GLY A 390 -9.13 -6.61 -7.83
N SER A 391 -8.17 -7.06 -7.03
CA SER A 391 -7.77 -8.47 -7.02
C SER A 391 -8.87 -9.38 -6.46
N ARG A 392 -9.57 -8.90 -5.40
CA ARG A 392 -10.74 -9.61 -4.88
C ARG A 392 -11.83 -9.70 -5.92
N TYR A 393 -12.12 -8.59 -6.62
CA TYR A 393 -13.11 -8.57 -7.69
C TYR A 393 -12.72 -9.51 -8.84
N PHE A 394 -11.43 -9.49 -9.27
CA PHE A 394 -10.94 -10.42 -10.30
C PHE A 394 -11.05 -11.87 -9.84
N ALA A 395 -10.60 -12.21 -8.63
CA ALA A 395 -10.67 -13.58 -8.13
C ALA A 395 -12.11 -14.07 -7.92
N ASP A 396 -13.06 -13.16 -7.61
CA ASP A 396 -14.48 -13.48 -7.51
C ASP A 396 -15.16 -13.59 -8.89
N ASN A 397 -14.73 -12.80 -9.87
CA ASN A 397 -15.31 -12.69 -11.20
C ASN A 397 -14.23 -12.77 -12.30
N PRO A 398 -13.43 -13.84 -12.37
CA PRO A 398 -12.28 -13.88 -13.26
C PRO A 398 -12.70 -13.91 -14.73
N THR A 399 -11.85 -13.33 -15.60
CA THR A 399 -12.08 -13.31 -17.06
C THR A 399 -11.69 -14.61 -17.76
N VAL A 400 -11.04 -15.52 -17.03
CA VAL A 400 -10.77 -16.92 -17.41
C VAL A 400 -11.34 -17.85 -16.33
N PRO A 401 -11.62 -19.14 -16.59
CA PRO A 401 -12.08 -20.04 -15.56
C PRO A 401 -11.12 -20.05 -14.35
N ARG A 402 -11.60 -19.77 -13.15
CA ARG A 402 -10.73 -19.69 -11.94
C ARG A 402 -9.92 -20.97 -11.75
N ASP A 403 -10.56 -22.11 -11.92
CA ASP A 403 -9.92 -23.42 -11.74
C ASP A 403 -8.86 -23.72 -12.80
N SER A 404 -8.76 -22.92 -13.86
CA SER A 404 -7.70 -23.02 -14.84
C SER A 404 -6.43 -22.26 -14.48
N ILE A 405 -6.46 -21.42 -13.45
CA ILE A 405 -5.27 -20.74 -12.94
C ILE A 405 -4.51 -21.73 -12.04
N VAL A 406 -3.31 -22.15 -12.47
CA VAL A 406 -2.55 -23.19 -11.79
C VAL A 406 -1.58 -22.64 -10.74
N ALA A 407 -1.16 -21.39 -10.88
CA ALA A 407 -0.35 -20.65 -9.90
C ALA A 407 -0.48 -19.14 -10.15
N GLN A 408 -0.17 -18.33 -9.12
CA GLN A 408 -0.08 -16.88 -9.23
C GLN A 408 1.25 -16.39 -8.63
N LEU A 409 1.95 -15.56 -9.39
CA LEU A 409 3.21 -14.93 -9.03
C LEU A 409 2.96 -13.43 -8.86
N ASN A 410 3.06 -12.92 -7.64
CA ASN A 410 2.79 -11.52 -7.30
C ASN A 410 4.09 -10.76 -7.10
N MET A 411 4.21 -9.60 -7.69
CA MET A 411 5.29 -8.66 -7.43
C MET A 411 4.71 -7.38 -6.85
N ASP A 412 5.22 -6.96 -5.69
CA ASP A 412 4.80 -5.74 -5.03
C ASP A 412 5.97 -5.26 -4.17
N MET A 413 6.49 -4.08 -4.47
CA MET A 413 7.69 -3.49 -3.87
C MET A 413 8.94 -4.36 -4.09
N ILE A 414 9.48 -4.37 -5.31
CA ILE A 414 10.64 -5.19 -5.69
C ILE A 414 11.89 -4.37 -6.05
N GLY A 415 11.85 -3.05 -5.85
CA GLY A 415 12.90 -2.13 -6.31
C GLY A 415 13.84 -1.60 -5.21
N ARG A 416 13.69 -1.99 -3.94
CA ARG A 416 14.37 -1.35 -2.79
C ARG A 416 15.01 -2.34 -1.82
N GLY A 417 15.77 -3.33 -2.28
CA GLY A 417 16.37 -4.38 -1.44
C GLY A 417 17.73 -4.07 -0.80
N GLY A 418 18.36 -2.96 -1.15
CA GLY A 418 19.73 -2.63 -0.73
C GLY A 418 19.87 -2.19 0.72
N ALA A 419 21.10 -2.22 1.24
CA ALA A 419 21.41 -1.75 2.61
C ALA A 419 21.10 -0.26 2.82
N ALA A 420 21.08 0.54 1.75
CA ALA A 420 20.68 1.95 1.84
C ALA A 420 19.17 2.13 2.09
N ASP A 421 18.36 1.15 1.74
CA ASP A 421 16.91 1.25 1.71
C ASP A 421 16.24 0.57 2.89
N ILE A 422 16.61 -0.67 3.17
CA ILE A 422 15.98 -1.49 4.20
C ILE A 422 17.00 -1.94 5.25
N VAL A 423 16.52 -2.16 6.47
CA VAL A 423 17.35 -2.76 7.55
C VAL A 423 17.68 -4.20 7.16
N GLY A 424 18.96 -4.57 7.24
CA GLY A 424 19.43 -5.90 6.85
C GLY A 424 19.49 -6.15 5.34
N GLY A 425 19.23 -5.13 4.53
CA GLY A 425 19.26 -5.23 3.07
C GLY A 425 20.66 -5.48 2.51
N ASN A 426 20.69 -6.10 1.35
CA ASN A 426 21.91 -6.38 0.59
C ASN A 426 21.56 -6.50 -0.90
N PRO A 427 22.54 -6.51 -1.82
CA PRO A 427 22.28 -6.54 -3.26
C PRO A 427 21.53 -7.78 -3.80
N THR A 428 21.37 -8.81 -2.99
CA THR A 428 20.68 -10.07 -3.38
C THR A 428 19.45 -10.35 -2.53
N TYR A 429 19.07 -9.45 -1.62
CA TYR A 429 17.97 -9.67 -0.68
C TYR A 429 16.60 -9.75 -1.36
N LEU A 430 15.78 -10.74 -1.00
CA LEU A 430 14.39 -10.87 -1.42
C LEU A 430 13.56 -11.62 -0.37
N GLN A 431 12.40 -11.10 -0.02
CA GLN A 431 11.39 -11.79 0.78
C GLN A 431 10.50 -12.65 -0.12
N LEU A 432 10.23 -13.87 0.29
CA LEU A 432 9.22 -14.74 -0.30
C LEU A 432 8.08 -14.98 0.68
N VAL A 433 6.86 -14.67 0.26
CA VAL A 433 5.67 -14.84 1.10
C VAL A 433 4.71 -15.82 0.43
N GLY A 434 4.24 -16.79 1.19
CA GLY A 434 3.21 -17.74 0.77
C GLY A 434 3.66 -18.85 -0.18
N SER A 435 4.92 -18.87 -0.61
CA SER A 435 5.41 -19.82 -1.63
C SER A 435 5.19 -21.31 -1.28
N ARG A 436 5.13 -21.63 0.03
CA ARG A 436 4.91 -23.00 0.54
C ARG A 436 3.60 -23.17 1.34
N ARG A 437 2.74 -22.15 1.38
CA ARG A 437 1.50 -22.20 2.20
C ARG A 437 0.43 -23.10 1.61
N LEU A 438 0.39 -23.25 0.29
CA LEU A 438 -0.56 -24.12 -0.42
C LEU A 438 0.13 -25.24 -1.19
N SER A 439 1.40 -25.06 -1.56
CA SER A 439 2.16 -26.00 -2.39
C SER A 439 3.62 -26.06 -1.97
N THR A 440 4.06 -27.21 -1.49
CA THR A 440 5.49 -27.45 -1.26
C THR A 440 6.25 -27.39 -2.58
N GLU A 441 5.69 -27.97 -3.64
CA GLU A 441 6.28 -28.03 -4.98
C GLU A 441 6.57 -26.63 -5.55
N LEU A 442 5.64 -25.68 -5.43
CA LEU A 442 5.87 -24.33 -5.93
C LEU A 442 7.06 -23.67 -5.24
N GLY A 443 7.16 -23.79 -3.90
CA GLY A 443 8.29 -23.26 -3.16
C GLY A 443 9.61 -23.89 -3.55
N ASP A 444 9.66 -25.23 -3.70
CA ASP A 444 10.85 -25.97 -4.16
C ASP A 444 11.26 -25.55 -5.58
N LEU A 445 10.30 -25.30 -6.45
CA LEU A 445 10.50 -24.85 -7.80
C LEU A 445 11.11 -23.44 -7.84
N VAL A 446 10.57 -22.49 -7.06
CA VAL A 446 11.12 -21.12 -6.96
C VAL A 446 12.57 -21.16 -6.50
N GLU A 447 12.89 -21.94 -5.48
CA GLU A 447 14.27 -22.11 -5.00
C GLU A 447 15.17 -22.79 -6.03
N ALA A 448 14.64 -23.78 -6.76
CA ALA A 448 15.41 -24.50 -7.79
C ALA A 448 15.76 -23.56 -8.96
N VAL A 449 14.81 -22.72 -9.40
CA VAL A 449 15.06 -21.72 -10.46
C VAL A 449 16.10 -20.71 -9.98
N ASN A 450 15.94 -20.16 -8.77
CA ASN A 450 16.89 -19.18 -8.20
C ASN A 450 18.33 -19.73 -8.16
N ARG A 451 18.52 -21.01 -7.84
CA ARG A 451 19.87 -21.63 -7.84
C ARG A 451 20.52 -21.68 -9.21
N THR A 452 19.76 -21.55 -10.30
CA THR A 452 20.28 -21.53 -11.66
C THR A 452 20.54 -20.14 -12.21
N GLU A 453 20.10 -19.10 -11.49
CA GLU A 453 20.36 -17.71 -11.87
C GLU A 453 21.86 -17.37 -11.83
N PRO A 454 22.36 -16.52 -12.74
CA PRO A 454 23.76 -16.08 -12.73
C PRO A 454 24.18 -15.41 -11.41
N THR A 455 23.24 -14.76 -10.75
CA THR A 455 23.42 -14.17 -9.41
C THR A 455 22.18 -14.51 -8.58
N PRO A 456 22.20 -15.66 -7.88
CA PRO A 456 21.07 -16.08 -7.06
C PRO A 456 20.71 -15.05 -5.98
N LEU A 457 19.41 -14.86 -5.75
CA LEU A 457 18.91 -14.01 -4.69
C LEU A 457 18.94 -14.73 -3.34
N SER A 458 19.14 -13.98 -2.27
CA SER A 458 19.14 -14.47 -0.90
C SER A 458 17.71 -14.38 -0.35
N PHE A 459 17.02 -15.50 -0.30
CA PHE A 459 15.63 -15.54 0.16
C PHE A 459 15.51 -15.39 1.68
N ASP A 460 14.59 -14.54 2.08
CA ASP A 460 14.14 -14.38 3.47
C ASP A 460 12.64 -14.74 3.54
N TYR A 461 12.24 -15.48 4.56
CA TYR A 461 10.87 -15.93 4.80
C TYR A 461 10.26 -15.33 6.07
N ALA A 462 10.91 -14.31 6.65
CA ALA A 462 10.47 -13.74 7.91
C ALA A 462 9.04 -13.21 7.83
N PHE A 463 8.67 -12.54 6.73
CA PHE A 463 7.31 -12.04 6.52
C PHE A 463 6.26 -13.15 6.33
N ASP A 464 6.69 -14.35 5.95
CA ASP A 464 5.79 -15.50 5.82
C ASP A 464 5.58 -16.25 7.13
N ALA A 465 6.29 -15.90 8.20
CA ALA A 465 6.14 -16.56 9.50
C ALA A 465 4.71 -16.43 10.03
N ASN A 466 4.19 -17.54 10.56
CA ASN A 466 2.86 -17.57 11.17
C ASN A 466 2.76 -16.56 12.32
N GLY A 467 1.71 -15.75 12.30
CA GLY A 467 1.49 -14.73 13.32
C GLY A 467 2.43 -13.52 13.24
N HIS A 468 3.16 -13.34 12.14
CA HIS A 468 3.99 -12.16 11.94
C HIS A 468 3.16 -10.87 12.11
N PRO A 469 3.61 -9.88 12.92
CA PRO A 469 2.80 -8.71 13.30
C PRO A 469 2.40 -7.84 12.11
N GLU A 470 3.22 -7.77 11.06
CA GLU A 470 2.89 -7.02 9.84
C GLU A 470 1.83 -7.70 8.97
N ARG A 471 1.57 -8.98 9.17
CA ARG A 471 0.54 -9.75 8.46
C ARG A 471 0.65 -9.64 6.92
N ILE A 472 1.86 -9.69 6.38
CA ILE A 472 2.14 -9.43 4.97
C ILE A 472 1.44 -10.42 4.04
N TYR A 473 1.30 -11.69 4.46
CA TYR A 473 0.53 -12.68 3.68
C TYR A 473 -0.92 -12.23 3.40
N CYS A 474 -1.48 -11.38 4.25
CA CYS A 474 -2.87 -10.90 4.14
C CYS A 474 -2.98 -9.52 3.47
N ARG A 475 -1.86 -8.90 3.02
CA ARG A 475 -1.83 -7.48 2.69
C ARG A 475 -1.58 -7.14 1.23
N SER A 476 -1.37 -8.12 0.34
CA SER A 476 -1.25 -7.84 -1.09
C SER A 476 -2.12 -8.79 -1.92
N ASP A 477 -2.20 -8.56 -3.21
CA ASP A 477 -3.14 -9.14 -4.17
C ASP A 477 -3.09 -10.66 -4.28
N HIS A 478 -1.93 -11.28 -3.96
CA HIS A 478 -1.76 -12.74 -3.94
C HIS A 478 -2.78 -13.43 -3.04
N TYR A 479 -3.19 -12.79 -1.93
CA TYR A 479 -4.16 -13.41 -1.02
C TYR A 479 -5.51 -13.63 -1.67
N SER A 480 -5.91 -12.76 -2.61
CA SER A 480 -7.16 -12.90 -3.34
C SER A 480 -7.24 -14.20 -4.16
N TYR A 481 -6.11 -14.73 -4.59
CA TYR A 481 -5.99 -16.04 -5.25
C TYR A 481 -5.83 -17.18 -4.23
N ALA A 482 -4.96 -16.97 -3.25
CA ALA A 482 -4.67 -17.97 -2.22
C ALA A 482 -5.92 -18.43 -1.47
N ARG A 483 -6.88 -17.52 -1.19
CA ARG A 483 -8.14 -17.87 -0.51
C ARG A 483 -9.01 -18.86 -1.28
N TYR A 484 -8.82 -18.97 -2.60
CA TYR A 484 -9.45 -19.99 -3.43
C TYR A 484 -8.60 -21.26 -3.57
N GLY A 485 -7.46 -21.34 -2.90
CA GLY A 485 -6.57 -22.49 -2.94
C GLY A 485 -5.68 -22.53 -4.19
N ILE A 486 -5.51 -21.39 -4.89
CA ILE A 486 -4.54 -21.26 -5.98
C ILE A 486 -3.16 -21.06 -5.34
N PRO A 487 -2.16 -21.90 -5.63
CA PRO A 487 -0.79 -21.70 -5.15
C PRO A 487 -0.24 -20.35 -5.57
N ILE A 488 0.40 -19.66 -4.63
CA ILE A 488 0.95 -18.31 -4.88
C ILE A 488 2.40 -18.21 -4.44
N THR A 489 3.13 -17.29 -5.03
CA THR A 489 4.36 -16.73 -4.46
C THR A 489 4.32 -15.23 -4.58
N PHE A 490 4.50 -14.56 -3.48
CA PHE A 490 4.62 -13.11 -3.42
C PHE A 490 6.09 -12.74 -3.22
N PHE A 491 6.64 -11.99 -4.17
CA PHE A 491 8.00 -11.48 -4.21
C PHE A 491 8.00 -10.02 -3.78
N THR A 492 8.77 -9.69 -2.75
CA THR A 492 8.87 -8.32 -2.24
C THR A 492 10.23 -8.08 -1.60
N THR A 493 10.71 -6.85 -1.61
CA THR A 493 11.90 -6.45 -0.84
C THR A 493 11.56 -5.94 0.55
N GLY A 494 10.28 -5.90 0.89
CA GLY A 494 9.80 -5.51 2.21
C GLY A 494 9.52 -4.01 2.33
N LEU A 495 9.25 -3.58 3.56
CA LEU A 495 8.84 -2.21 3.87
C LEU A 495 10.07 -1.34 4.14
N HIS A 496 10.30 -0.33 3.32
CA HIS A 496 11.35 0.69 3.51
C HIS A 496 10.79 1.97 4.14
N MET A 497 11.67 2.91 4.53
CA MET A 497 11.23 4.13 5.22
C MET A 497 10.48 5.12 4.32
N ASP A 498 10.55 4.96 3.00
CA ASP A 498 9.76 5.75 2.05
C ASP A 498 8.41 5.12 1.70
N TYR A 499 8.10 3.93 2.21
CA TYR A 499 6.81 3.26 2.02
C TYR A 499 5.65 4.18 2.41
N HIS A 500 4.72 4.42 1.50
CA HIS A 500 3.61 5.35 1.65
C HIS A 500 4.04 6.81 1.95
N GLN A 501 5.21 7.22 1.43
CA GLN A 501 5.72 8.58 1.55
C GLN A 501 5.85 9.26 0.18
N LEU A 502 5.89 10.61 0.19
CA LEU A 502 6.17 11.41 -1.02
C LEU A 502 7.56 11.13 -1.62
N THR A 503 8.41 10.44 -0.87
CA THR A 503 9.79 10.11 -1.24
C THR A 503 9.93 8.71 -1.86
N ASP A 504 8.83 8.02 -2.13
CA ASP A 504 8.85 6.80 -2.94
C ASP A 504 8.86 7.16 -4.43
N GLU A 505 10.06 7.48 -4.93
CA GLU A 505 10.28 8.04 -6.26
C GLU A 505 11.27 7.21 -7.12
N PRO A 506 11.16 7.29 -8.46
CA PRO A 506 11.94 6.46 -9.40
C PRO A 506 13.46 6.58 -9.26
N GLN A 507 13.98 7.73 -8.83
CA GLN A 507 15.43 7.94 -8.67
C GLN A 507 16.03 7.15 -7.51
N TYR A 508 15.23 6.59 -6.62
CA TYR A 508 15.70 5.81 -5.47
C TYR A 508 15.60 4.29 -5.65
N ILE A 509 15.15 3.84 -6.82
CA ILE A 509 15.05 2.42 -7.15
C ILE A 509 16.41 1.84 -7.53
N ASP A 510 16.74 0.67 -6.99
CA ASP A 510 17.86 -0.16 -7.43
C ASP A 510 17.44 -1.00 -8.63
N TYR A 511 17.59 -0.44 -9.82
CA TYR A 511 17.15 -1.08 -11.07
C TYR A 511 17.88 -2.39 -11.39
N GLU A 512 19.13 -2.56 -10.94
CA GLU A 512 19.85 -3.84 -11.13
C GLU A 512 19.32 -4.92 -10.18
N HIS A 513 19.00 -4.57 -8.97
CA HIS A 513 18.33 -5.50 -8.05
C HIS A 513 16.95 -5.88 -8.60
N MET A 514 16.13 -4.89 -8.95
CA MET A 514 14.80 -5.05 -9.53
C MET A 514 14.84 -5.97 -10.77
N ARG A 515 15.82 -5.77 -11.67
CA ARG A 515 16.03 -6.62 -12.86
C ARG A 515 16.23 -8.09 -12.49
N ARG A 516 17.00 -8.39 -11.45
CA ARG A 516 17.23 -9.77 -10.98
C ARG A 516 15.95 -10.41 -10.46
N VAL A 517 15.14 -9.65 -9.71
CA VAL A 517 13.84 -10.15 -9.23
C VAL A 517 12.90 -10.41 -10.41
N VAL A 518 12.79 -9.48 -11.35
CA VAL A 518 11.95 -9.61 -12.55
C VAL A 518 12.39 -10.81 -13.41
N GLN A 519 13.73 -11.03 -13.58
CA GLN A 519 14.27 -12.19 -14.28
C GLN A 519 13.87 -13.48 -13.57
N LEU A 520 14.05 -13.57 -12.26
CA LEU A 520 13.65 -14.75 -11.48
C LEU A 520 12.15 -15.07 -11.67
N VAL A 521 11.28 -14.07 -11.59
CA VAL A 521 9.83 -14.26 -11.75
C VAL A 521 9.49 -14.73 -13.17
N HIS A 522 10.15 -14.17 -14.19
CA HIS A 522 10.04 -14.65 -15.58
C HIS A 522 10.38 -16.14 -15.69
N ASP A 523 11.52 -16.56 -15.13
CA ASP A 523 12.02 -17.93 -15.25
C ASP A 523 11.20 -18.92 -14.42
N VAL A 524 10.68 -18.48 -13.25
CA VAL A 524 9.68 -19.25 -12.49
C VAL A 524 8.39 -19.42 -13.29
N ALA A 525 7.89 -18.36 -13.93
CA ALA A 525 6.68 -18.43 -14.76
C ALA A 525 6.85 -19.40 -15.93
N LEU A 526 8.01 -19.34 -16.61
CA LEU A 526 8.37 -20.27 -17.68
C LEU A 526 8.43 -21.72 -17.18
N ARG A 527 9.04 -21.95 -16.03
CA ARG A 527 9.18 -23.27 -15.43
C ARG A 527 7.83 -23.85 -15.01
N VAL A 528 6.99 -23.08 -14.32
CA VAL A 528 5.63 -23.50 -13.95
C VAL A 528 4.77 -23.76 -15.19
N GLY A 529 4.87 -22.89 -16.19
CA GLY A 529 4.12 -23.02 -17.44
C GLY A 529 4.49 -24.26 -18.26
N ASN A 530 5.68 -24.83 -18.03
CA ASN A 530 6.20 -26.02 -18.73
C ASN A 530 6.08 -27.33 -17.93
N LEU A 531 5.55 -27.31 -16.71
CA LEU A 531 5.28 -28.55 -15.96
C LEU A 531 4.36 -29.49 -16.78
N ASP A 532 4.60 -30.79 -16.70
CA ASP A 532 3.76 -31.81 -17.32
C ASP A 532 2.47 -32.09 -16.57
N HIS A 533 2.35 -31.56 -15.34
CA HIS A 533 1.18 -31.60 -14.47
C HIS A 533 0.87 -30.24 -13.91
N ARG A 534 -0.26 -30.09 -13.23
CA ARG A 534 -0.60 -28.87 -12.48
C ARG A 534 0.22 -28.82 -11.20
N VAL A 535 0.58 -27.59 -10.76
CA VAL A 535 1.21 -27.40 -9.45
C VAL A 535 0.40 -28.11 -8.37
N VAL A 536 1.05 -28.98 -7.59
CA VAL A 536 0.41 -29.83 -6.59
C VAL A 536 0.02 -28.97 -5.37
N VAL A 537 -1.25 -29.01 -4.99
CA VAL A 537 -1.76 -28.39 -3.75
C VAL A 537 -1.77 -29.45 -2.66
N ASP A 538 -0.75 -29.45 -1.81
CA ASP A 538 -0.51 -30.45 -0.76
C ASP A 538 -0.79 -29.91 0.66
N LYS A 539 -1.27 -28.66 0.77
CA LYS A 539 -1.63 -28.02 2.04
C LYS A 539 -3.14 -27.70 2.09
N PRO A 540 -3.72 -27.55 3.31
CA PRO A 540 -5.12 -27.19 3.46
C PRO A 540 -5.45 -25.87 2.77
N LYS A 541 -6.56 -25.85 2.04
CA LYS A 541 -7.08 -24.63 1.42
C LYS A 541 -7.80 -23.78 2.47
N PRO A 542 -7.64 -22.46 2.47
CA PRO A 542 -8.39 -21.58 3.35
C PRO A 542 -9.88 -21.53 2.96
N ASP A 543 -10.72 -21.07 3.90
CA ASP A 543 -12.10 -20.70 3.57
C ASP A 543 -12.09 -19.40 2.76
N PRO A 544 -12.62 -19.38 1.52
CA PRO A 544 -12.62 -18.16 0.68
C PRO A 544 -13.40 -16.99 1.30
N ARG A 545 -14.31 -17.27 2.25
CA ARG A 545 -15.11 -16.26 2.96
C ARG A 545 -14.57 -15.98 4.36
N GLY A 546 -13.60 -16.76 4.82
CA GLY A 546 -12.97 -16.61 6.12
C GLY A 546 -12.06 -15.37 6.18
N ALA A 547 -11.79 -14.94 7.40
CA ALA A 547 -10.75 -13.94 7.62
C ALA A 547 -9.38 -14.50 7.24
N CYS A 548 -8.51 -13.64 6.65
CA CYS A 548 -7.14 -14.05 6.39
C CYS A 548 -6.38 -14.32 7.70
N VAL A 549 -5.69 -15.44 7.75
CA VAL A 549 -4.80 -15.82 8.85
C VAL A 549 -3.35 -15.77 8.34
N GLN A 550 -2.54 -14.97 9.07
CA GLN A 550 -1.10 -14.85 8.82
C GLN A 550 -0.37 -16.11 9.22
#